data_16df88641d0d159725145bd5b6abdc70
#
_entry.id   16df88641d0d159725145bd5b6abdc70
#
_cell.length_a   1.000
_cell.length_b   1.000
_cell.length_c   1.000
_cell.angle_alpha   90.00
_cell.angle_beta   90.00
_cell.angle_gamma   90.00
#
_symmetry.space_group_name_H-M   'P 1'
#
loop_
_entity.id
_entity.type
_entity.pdbx_description
1 polymer ?
#
loop_
_entity_poly.entity_id
_entity_poly.type
_entity_poly.pdbx_seq_one_letter_code
_entity_poly.pdbx_strand_id
1 'polypeptide(L)'
;CFFRYYSLPGLYLAEIHGPTYIHHLDYMDGWNVAALASLFSVVAAVELVKWTRATPGFFSFFKKINFENYKFLVLVIVVSSLLNGLLVNLLLSLINSTSIDVITVFRFALGDFLGSLSVTLGLWVIFKTLTDNRLIISPED
;
A
#
# COMPACT_ATOMS: atom_id res chain seq x y z
N CYS A 1 -3.44 -6.79 -16.15
CA CYS A 1 -2.65 -7.43 -15.05
C CYS A 1 -1.12 -7.35 -15.20
N PHE A 2 -0.60 -6.69 -16.25
CA PHE A 2 0.85 -6.60 -16.48
C PHE A 2 1.61 -5.79 -15.41
N PHE A 3 0.98 -4.78 -14.81
CA PHE A 3 1.64 -3.91 -13.82
C PHE A 3 1.85 -4.53 -12.42
N ARG A 4 1.20 -5.65 -12.13
CA ARG A 4 1.08 -6.20 -10.77
C ARG A 4 2.42 -6.58 -10.13
N TYR A 5 3.33 -7.21 -10.89
CA TYR A 5 4.65 -7.62 -10.41
C TYR A 5 5.75 -6.63 -10.81
N TYR A 6 5.56 -5.90 -11.89
CA TYR A 6 6.52 -4.90 -12.34
C TYR A 6 6.56 -3.64 -11.48
N SER A 7 5.50 -3.37 -10.70
CA SER A 7 5.50 -2.24 -9.75
C SER A 7 6.31 -2.51 -8.48
N LEU A 8 6.55 -3.78 -8.12
CA LEU A 8 7.26 -4.14 -6.88
C LEU A 8 8.69 -3.57 -6.80
N PRO A 9 9.53 -3.64 -7.85
CA PRO A 9 10.85 -3.03 -7.81
C PRO A 9 10.80 -1.50 -7.63
N GLY A 10 9.85 -0.84 -8.29
CA GLY A 10 9.65 0.61 -8.13
C GLY A 10 9.20 0.99 -6.72
N LEU A 11 8.28 0.23 -6.12
CA LEU A 11 7.86 0.42 -4.75
C LEU A 11 9.02 0.20 -3.77
N TYR A 12 9.83 -0.84 -3.98
CA TYR A 12 11.01 -1.09 -3.16
C TYR A 12 12.01 0.07 -3.18
N LEU A 13 12.31 0.58 -4.38
CA LEU A 13 13.18 1.74 -4.52
C LEU A 13 12.61 2.98 -3.84
N ALA A 14 11.31 3.22 -3.96
CA ALA A 14 10.65 4.34 -3.29
C ALA A 14 10.73 4.21 -1.76
N GLU A 15 10.52 3.01 -1.23
CA GLU A 15 10.57 2.71 0.21
C GLU A 15 11.97 2.93 0.80
N ILE A 16 13.02 2.56 0.04
CA ILE A 16 14.42 2.78 0.47
C ILE A 16 14.79 4.25 0.42
N HIS A 17 14.40 4.97 -0.65
CA HIS A 17 14.83 6.35 -0.86
C HIS A 17 13.95 7.38 -0.15
N GLY A 18 12.68 7.05 0.12
CA GLY A 18 11.73 7.98 0.75
C GLY A 18 12.26 8.63 2.02
N PRO A 19 12.72 7.88 3.01
CA PRO A 19 13.24 8.42 4.27
C PRO A 19 14.47 9.30 4.11
N THR A 20 15.32 9.04 3.09
CA THR A 20 16.54 9.84 2.82
C THR A 20 16.23 11.30 2.52
N TYR A 21 15.10 11.56 1.89
CA TYR A 21 14.70 12.92 1.52
C TYR A 21 14.03 13.69 2.67
N ILE A 22 13.46 12.97 3.64
CA ILE A 22 12.67 13.59 4.71
C ILE A 22 13.49 13.81 5.96
N HIS A 23 14.45 12.94 6.25
CA HIS A 23 15.28 13.02 7.45
C HIS A 23 16.77 12.86 7.10
N HIS A 24 17.58 13.86 7.48
CA HIS A 24 19.03 13.73 7.59
C HIS A 24 19.44 12.83 8.79
N LEU A 25 18.56 11.94 9.22
CA LEU A 25 18.79 11.08 10.38
C LEU A 25 19.56 9.83 9.95
N ASP A 26 20.48 9.44 10.77
CA ASP A 26 21.19 8.16 10.64
C ASP A 26 20.15 7.04 10.49
N TYR A 27 20.31 6.26 9.42
CA TYR A 27 19.39 5.16 9.15
C TYR A 27 19.43 4.16 10.31
N MET A 28 18.26 3.74 10.75
CA MET A 28 18.16 2.55 11.59
C MET A 28 18.73 1.35 10.81
N ASP A 29 19.55 0.58 11.49
CA ASP A 29 20.09 -0.66 10.90
C ASP A 29 18.94 -1.57 10.46
N GLY A 30 19.07 -2.15 9.27
CA GLY A 30 18.05 -3.06 8.75
C GLY A 30 16.88 -2.41 8.00
N TRP A 31 16.95 -1.13 7.67
CA TRP A 31 15.89 -0.46 6.89
C TRP A 31 15.59 -1.16 5.55
N ASN A 32 16.61 -1.68 4.87
CA ASN A 32 16.43 -2.44 3.63
C ASN A 32 15.57 -3.70 3.84
N VAL A 33 15.74 -4.37 4.99
CA VAL A 33 14.94 -5.54 5.35
C VAL A 33 13.52 -5.12 5.71
N ALA A 34 13.37 -4.00 6.41
CA ALA A 34 12.08 -3.41 6.73
C ALA A 34 11.29 -3.03 5.46
N ALA A 35 11.96 -2.47 4.45
CA ALA A 35 11.37 -2.18 3.14
C ALA A 35 10.85 -3.44 2.43
N LEU A 36 11.57 -4.57 2.51
CA LEU A 36 11.09 -5.86 2.01
C LEU A 36 9.85 -6.34 2.78
N ALA A 37 9.82 -6.15 4.09
CA ALA A 37 8.65 -6.52 4.90
C ALA A 37 7.43 -5.66 4.56
N SER A 38 7.62 -4.37 4.25
CA SER A 38 6.56 -3.49 3.76
C SER A 38 5.96 -4.02 2.47
N LEU A 39 6.77 -4.38 1.47
CA LEU A 39 6.29 -5.00 0.23
C LEU A 39 5.56 -6.32 0.48
N PHE A 40 6.11 -7.17 1.35
CA PHE A 40 5.48 -8.43 1.71
C PHE A 40 4.10 -8.20 2.36
N SER A 41 3.96 -7.19 3.20
CA SER A 41 2.69 -6.82 3.84
C SER A 41 1.60 -6.51 2.83
N VAL A 42 1.92 -5.77 1.76
CA VAL A 42 0.97 -5.45 0.69
C VAL A 42 0.56 -6.71 -0.08
N VAL A 43 1.53 -7.55 -0.46
CA VAL A 43 1.25 -8.80 -1.18
C VAL A 43 0.41 -9.75 -0.32
N ALA A 44 0.79 -9.92 0.94
CA ALA A 44 0.06 -10.75 1.89
C ALA A 44 -1.37 -10.25 2.12
N ALA A 45 -1.57 -8.92 2.26
CA ALA A 45 -2.89 -8.34 2.40
C ALA A 45 -3.79 -8.66 1.20
N VAL A 46 -3.25 -8.49 -0.02
CA VAL A 46 -3.99 -8.81 -1.25
C VAL A 46 -4.39 -10.29 -1.30
N GLU A 47 -3.47 -11.20 -0.95
CA GLU A 47 -3.76 -12.64 -0.96
C GLU A 47 -4.73 -13.04 0.16
N LEU A 48 -4.60 -12.47 1.36
CA LEU A 48 -5.54 -12.69 2.47
C LEU A 48 -6.96 -12.25 2.08
N VAL A 49 -7.11 -11.04 1.53
CA VAL A 49 -8.42 -10.53 1.14
C VAL A 49 -9.02 -11.35 -0.01
N LYS A 50 -8.21 -11.85 -0.95
CA LYS A 50 -8.69 -12.80 -1.97
C LYS A 50 -9.16 -14.10 -1.34
N TRP A 51 -8.43 -14.63 -0.39
CA TRP A 51 -8.77 -15.88 0.27
C TRP A 51 -10.13 -15.84 0.98
N THR A 52 -10.49 -14.68 1.52
CA THR A 52 -11.81 -14.47 2.14
C THR A 52 -12.98 -14.43 1.13
N ARG A 53 -12.71 -14.60 -0.17
CA ARG A 53 -13.68 -14.48 -1.28
C ARG A 53 -14.43 -13.15 -1.32
N ALA A 54 -13.93 -12.14 -0.63
CA ALA A 54 -14.45 -10.78 -0.69
C ALA A 54 -14.10 -10.05 -2.01
N THR A 55 -13.50 -10.78 -2.97
CA THR A 55 -13.09 -10.24 -4.27
C THR A 55 -14.25 -10.30 -5.26
N PRO A 56 -14.65 -9.19 -5.85
CA PRO A 56 -15.33 -9.22 -7.13
C PRO A 56 -14.42 -9.90 -8.16
N GLY A 57 -14.99 -10.68 -9.08
CA GLY A 57 -14.22 -11.44 -10.05
C GLY A 57 -13.14 -10.60 -10.71
N PHE A 58 -11.96 -11.16 -10.86
CA PHE A 58 -10.68 -10.49 -11.20
C PHE A 58 -10.73 -9.60 -12.46
N PHE A 59 -11.74 -9.79 -13.31
CA PHE A 59 -11.95 -9.04 -14.55
C PHE A 59 -12.77 -7.75 -14.37
N SER A 60 -13.44 -7.55 -13.24
CA SER A 60 -14.26 -6.37 -13.02
C SER A 60 -13.49 -5.16 -12.49
N PHE A 61 -12.20 -5.33 -12.14
CA PHE A 61 -11.36 -4.26 -11.59
C PHE A 61 -11.16 -3.08 -12.56
N PHE A 62 -11.29 -3.33 -13.88
CA PHE A 62 -11.15 -2.32 -14.91
C PHE A 62 -12.48 -1.94 -15.59
N LYS A 63 -13.57 -2.67 -15.33
CA LYS A 63 -14.80 -2.52 -16.12
C LYS A 63 -15.83 -1.51 -15.61
N LYS A 64 -15.81 -1.17 -14.34
CA LYS A 64 -16.53 -0.05 -13.70
C LYS A 64 -15.99 0.05 -12.29
N ILE A 65 -15.76 1.26 -11.77
CA ILE A 65 -15.60 1.49 -10.34
C ILE A 65 -16.98 1.23 -9.71
N ASN A 66 -17.36 -0.02 -9.61
CA ASN A 66 -18.53 -0.44 -8.87
C ASN A 66 -18.23 -0.36 -7.38
N PHE A 67 -19.24 -0.07 -6.60
CA PHE A 67 -19.17 0.04 -5.14
C PHE A 67 -18.54 -1.21 -4.47
N GLU A 68 -18.61 -2.37 -5.11
CA GLU A 68 -17.97 -3.62 -4.68
C GLU A 68 -16.43 -3.58 -4.76
N ASN A 69 -15.88 -2.94 -5.79
CA ASN A 69 -14.44 -2.79 -5.97
C ASN A 69 -13.82 -1.84 -4.93
N TYR A 70 -14.59 -0.84 -4.50
CA TYR A 70 -14.17 0.10 -3.47
C TYR A 70 -14.01 -0.59 -2.11
N LYS A 71 -14.94 -1.45 -1.72
CA LYS A 71 -14.85 -2.21 -0.45
C LYS A 71 -13.60 -3.08 -0.41
N PHE A 72 -13.30 -3.75 -1.53
CA PHE A 72 -12.08 -4.54 -1.65
C PHE A 72 -10.82 -3.70 -1.48
N LEU A 73 -10.76 -2.55 -2.16
CA LEU A 73 -9.60 -1.65 -2.09
C LEU A 73 -9.39 -1.14 -0.65
N VAL A 74 -10.45 -0.67 0.01
CA VAL A 74 -10.39 -0.20 1.39
C VAL A 74 -9.95 -1.32 2.32
N LEU A 75 -10.47 -2.53 2.15
CA LEU A 75 -10.09 -3.68 2.97
C LEU A 75 -8.61 -4.05 2.78
N VAL A 76 -8.10 -4.03 1.55
CA VAL A 76 -6.67 -4.24 1.28
C VAL A 76 -5.83 -3.16 1.94
N ILE A 77 -6.23 -1.88 1.86
CA ILE A 77 -5.51 -0.78 2.50
C ILE A 77 -5.47 -0.98 4.02
N VAL A 78 -6.59 -1.30 4.66
CA VAL A 78 -6.65 -1.53 6.11
C VAL A 78 -5.76 -2.72 6.52
N VAL A 79 -5.89 -3.85 5.84
CA VAL A 79 -5.11 -5.06 6.18
C VAL A 79 -3.62 -4.83 5.91
N SER A 80 -3.24 -4.20 4.80
CA SER A 80 -1.84 -3.94 4.48
C SER A 80 -1.19 -2.97 5.47
N SER A 81 -1.88 -1.90 5.87
CA SER A 81 -1.35 -0.94 6.84
C SER A 81 -1.18 -1.53 8.23
N LEU A 82 -2.08 -2.41 8.66
CA LEU A 82 -1.94 -3.13 9.93
C LEU A 82 -0.75 -4.12 9.88
N LEU A 83 -0.65 -4.90 8.80
CA LEU A 83 0.46 -5.84 8.62
C LEU A 83 1.79 -5.10 8.52
N ASN A 84 1.85 -4.00 7.78
CA ASN A 84 3.04 -3.19 7.63
C ASN A 84 3.49 -2.60 8.97
N GLY A 85 2.58 -1.94 9.68
CA GLY A 85 2.85 -1.40 11.02
C GLY A 85 3.41 -2.45 11.98
N LEU A 86 2.89 -3.67 11.92
CA LEU A 86 3.33 -4.76 12.80
C LEU A 86 4.65 -5.38 12.34
N LEU A 87 4.78 -5.79 11.07
CA LEU A 87 5.94 -6.50 10.56
C LEU A 87 7.19 -5.64 10.51
N VAL A 88 7.08 -4.39 10.05
CA VAL A 88 8.21 -3.46 9.97
C VAL A 88 8.74 -3.15 11.38
N ASN A 89 7.85 -2.82 12.33
CA ASN A 89 8.30 -2.53 13.70
C ASN A 89 8.87 -3.77 14.40
N LEU A 90 8.30 -4.95 14.16
CA LEU A 90 8.84 -6.21 14.69
C LEU A 90 10.25 -6.47 14.18
N LEU A 91 10.48 -6.33 12.87
CA LEU A 91 11.81 -6.54 12.29
C LEU A 91 12.82 -5.51 12.77
N LEU A 92 12.46 -4.22 12.78
CA LEU A 92 13.35 -3.17 13.29
C LEU A 92 13.68 -3.37 14.77
N SER A 93 12.71 -3.79 15.57
CA SER A 93 12.93 -4.12 16.97
C SER A 93 13.90 -5.29 17.15
N LEU A 94 13.76 -6.35 16.35
CA LEU A 94 14.66 -7.51 16.40
C LEU A 94 16.08 -7.16 15.97
N ILE A 95 16.24 -6.35 14.93
CA ILE A 95 17.56 -5.97 14.39
C ILE A 95 18.26 -5.01 15.36
N ASN A 96 17.55 -4.02 15.88
CA ASN A 96 18.12 -2.99 16.75
C ASN A 96 18.05 -3.33 18.25
N SER A 97 17.55 -4.53 18.60
CA SER A 97 17.38 -4.97 20.01
C SER A 97 16.58 -3.98 20.86
N THR A 98 15.61 -3.31 20.24
CA THR A 98 14.72 -2.36 20.92
C THR A 98 13.40 -3.01 21.30
N SER A 99 12.74 -2.51 22.35
CA SER A 99 11.41 -3.00 22.73
C SER A 99 10.35 -2.51 21.73
N ILE A 100 9.41 -3.39 21.39
CA ILE A 100 8.26 -3.03 20.57
C ILE A 100 7.31 -2.18 21.42
N ASP A 101 7.04 -0.96 20.97
CA ASP A 101 6.01 -0.12 21.55
C ASP A 101 4.73 -0.20 20.73
N VAL A 102 3.65 -0.60 21.35
CA VAL A 102 2.32 -0.73 20.73
C VAL A 102 1.85 0.60 20.15
N ILE A 103 2.16 1.71 20.80
CA ILE A 103 1.80 3.05 20.33
C ILE A 103 2.52 3.36 19.02
N THR A 104 3.80 3.00 18.91
CA THR A 104 4.58 3.18 17.68
C THR A 104 4.02 2.34 16.53
N VAL A 105 3.69 1.08 16.78
CA VAL A 105 3.05 0.20 15.79
C VAL A 105 1.74 0.81 15.29
N PHE A 106 0.91 1.31 16.20
CA PHE A 106 -0.37 1.91 15.85
C PHE A 106 -0.21 3.22 15.06
N ARG A 107 0.75 4.08 15.44
CA ARG A 107 1.08 5.31 14.69
C ARG A 107 1.53 5.00 13.26
N PHE A 108 2.38 3.98 13.10
CA PHE A 108 2.83 3.51 11.79
C PHE A 108 1.66 3.03 10.94
N ALA A 109 0.83 2.13 11.48
CA ALA A 109 -0.34 1.61 10.78
C ALA A 109 -1.34 2.72 10.39
N LEU A 110 -1.55 3.71 11.26
CA LEU A 110 -2.40 4.86 11.00
C LEU A 110 -1.81 5.76 9.89
N GLY A 111 -0.51 6.01 9.93
CA GLY A 111 0.19 6.78 8.90
C GLY A 111 0.06 6.14 7.52
N ASP A 112 0.31 4.84 7.43
CA ASP A 112 0.18 4.07 6.19
C ASP A 112 -1.27 4.05 5.67
N PHE A 113 -2.22 3.88 6.57
CA PHE A 113 -3.65 3.92 6.22
C PHE A 113 -4.05 5.27 5.64
N LEU A 114 -3.73 6.36 6.33
CA LEU A 114 -4.08 7.71 5.88
C LEU A 114 -3.32 8.09 4.61
N GLY A 115 -2.05 7.73 4.49
CA GLY A 115 -1.24 7.95 3.30
C GLY A 115 -1.82 7.22 2.08
N SER A 116 -2.10 5.93 2.22
CA SER A 116 -2.69 5.11 1.15
C SER A 116 -4.08 5.59 0.74
N LEU A 117 -4.90 6.01 1.71
CA LEU A 117 -6.22 6.58 1.43
C LEU A 117 -6.11 7.90 0.66
N SER A 118 -5.21 8.79 1.07
CA SER A 118 -4.99 10.08 0.44
C SER A 118 -4.52 9.93 -1.01
N VAL A 119 -3.55 9.05 -1.25
CA VAL A 119 -3.05 8.75 -2.61
C VAL A 119 -4.16 8.15 -3.48
N THR A 120 -4.94 7.23 -2.93
CA THR A 120 -6.06 6.61 -3.66
C THR A 120 -7.12 7.63 -4.05
N LEU A 121 -7.50 8.52 -3.14
CA LEU A 121 -8.45 9.60 -3.41
C LEU A 121 -7.88 10.58 -4.44
N GLY A 122 -6.61 10.97 -4.32
CA GLY A 122 -5.93 11.84 -5.27
C GLY A 122 -5.91 11.24 -6.68
N LEU A 123 -5.53 9.98 -6.82
CA LEU A 123 -5.56 9.27 -8.11
C LEU A 123 -6.99 9.17 -8.66
N TRP A 124 -7.98 8.89 -7.82
CA TRP A 124 -9.37 8.83 -8.26
C TRP A 124 -9.84 10.19 -8.83
N VAL A 125 -9.52 11.30 -8.15
CA VAL A 125 -9.85 12.65 -8.64
C VAL A 125 -9.16 12.94 -9.98
N ILE A 126 -7.86 12.62 -10.09
CA ILE A 126 -7.09 12.82 -11.32
C ILE A 126 -7.70 12.03 -12.47
N PHE A 127 -7.91 10.73 -12.30
CA PHE A 127 -8.48 9.89 -13.35
C PHE A 127 -9.89 10.32 -13.74
N LYS A 128 -10.73 10.68 -12.76
CA LYS A 128 -12.06 11.20 -13.05
C LYS A 128 -11.99 12.47 -13.88
N THR A 129 -11.13 13.43 -13.50
CA THR A 129 -10.96 14.69 -14.23
C THR A 129 -10.45 14.45 -15.67
N LEU A 130 -9.51 13.51 -15.85
CA LEU A 130 -9.00 13.16 -17.17
C LEU A 130 -10.06 12.50 -18.05
N THR A 131 -10.91 11.66 -17.48
CA THR A 131 -12.04 11.03 -18.19
C THR A 131 -13.11 12.05 -18.53
N ASP A 132 -13.52 12.90 -17.59
CA ASP A 132 -14.52 13.94 -17.80
C ASP A 132 -14.10 14.95 -18.89
N ASN A 133 -12.81 15.23 -18.99
CA ASN A 133 -12.23 16.09 -20.05
C ASN A 133 -11.92 15.35 -21.36
N ARG A 134 -12.30 14.09 -21.51
CA ARG A 134 -12.06 13.23 -22.69
C ARG A 134 -10.58 13.12 -23.09
N LEU A 135 -9.66 13.32 -22.15
CA LEU A 135 -8.22 13.14 -22.35
C LEU A 135 -7.82 11.67 -22.33
N ILE A 136 -8.67 10.83 -21.74
CA ILE A 136 -8.55 9.37 -21.76
C ILE A 136 -9.87 8.82 -22.32
N ILE A 137 -9.78 7.90 -23.28
CA ILE A 137 -10.95 7.22 -23.85
C ILE A 137 -11.60 6.40 -22.74
N SER A 138 -12.87 6.65 -22.49
CA SER A 138 -13.67 5.80 -21.60
C SER A 138 -13.79 4.42 -22.25
N PRO A 139 -13.60 3.32 -21.52
CA PRO A 139 -13.81 1.98 -22.08
C PRO A 139 -15.28 1.68 -22.43
N GLU A 140 -16.15 2.67 -22.39
CA GLU A 140 -17.58 2.59 -22.76
C GLU A 140 -17.85 3.09 -24.19
N ASP A 141 -16.87 3.69 -24.87
CA ASP A 141 -16.90 4.07 -26.28
C ASP A 141 -16.21 2.98 -27.14
#